data_d6c09f6624a412ca800eee050a8cba90
#
_entry.id   d6c09f6624a412ca800eee050a8cba90
#
_cell.length_a   1.000
_cell.length_b   1.000
_cell.length_c   1.000
_cell.angle_alpha   90.00
_cell.angle_beta   90.00
_cell.angle_gamma   90.00
#
_symmetry.space_group_name_H-M   'P 1'
#
loop_
_entity.id
_entity.type
_entity.pdbx_description
1 polymer ?
#
loop_
_entity_poly.entity_id
_entity_poly.type
_entity_poly.pdbx_seq_one_letter_code
_entity_poly.pdbx_strand_id
1 'polypeptide(L)'
;ECGQCAKACPYNAIAHLKRPCKFSCPVDAITYDEHGISVIDKNKCIRCGKCIHSCPFGAIASKTFIVPIINALREGKHIYAMAAPATEGQFGADITMESWRKAMKELGFVDFYDVGLGGDMTAAYEAEEWAEAYKEGQKKVTSCCPAFVNMVRLHYPQLADNISTTVSPMCAISRMIKAQDPEALTVFIGPCLAKKSEVVDQQIEGNADYVLTYSEIRAIMKAKGVELEACPNDNQTASTFGKRFANSGGVTAAVLESLKESDNCIDAKVCRANGSQECKKALLLMKVGRLPEDFIEGMACDGGCVGGPSSFNDQMASKKNRDALISQADDRGILDNLKNYDMNKFSMHRD
;
A
#
# COMPACT_ATOMS: atom_id res chain seq x y z
N GLU A 1 28.55 13.91 -16.77
CA GLU A 1 27.25 13.70 -16.09
C GLU A 1 26.84 12.24 -15.99
N CYS A 2 27.39 11.31 -16.80
CA CYS A 2 27.04 9.88 -16.76
C CYS A 2 27.64 9.12 -15.57
N GLY A 3 28.66 9.65 -14.89
CA GLY A 3 29.29 9.07 -13.71
C GLY A 3 30.17 7.83 -13.96
N GLN A 4 30.42 7.46 -15.21
CA GLN A 4 31.26 6.31 -15.53
C GLN A 4 32.72 6.49 -15.08
N CYS A 5 33.25 7.70 -15.20
CA CYS A 5 34.60 8.02 -14.72
C CYS A 5 34.75 7.86 -13.21
N ALA A 6 33.71 8.23 -12.42
CA ALA A 6 33.71 8.01 -10.97
C ALA A 6 33.63 6.51 -10.61
N LYS A 7 32.87 5.72 -11.38
CA LYS A 7 32.78 4.27 -11.21
C LYS A 7 34.06 3.54 -11.59
N ALA A 8 34.76 4.03 -12.61
CA ALA A 8 35.98 3.42 -13.14
C ALA A 8 37.25 3.85 -12.38
N CYS A 9 37.19 4.84 -11.49
CA CYS A 9 38.33 5.33 -10.75
C CYS A 9 38.69 4.36 -9.59
N PRO A 10 39.82 3.65 -9.64
CA PRO A 10 40.19 2.69 -8.59
C PRO A 10 40.58 3.37 -7.27
N TYR A 11 40.83 4.67 -7.30
CA TYR A 11 41.24 5.45 -6.12
C TYR A 11 40.09 6.23 -5.50
N ASN A 12 38.83 6.11 -6.04
CA ASN A 12 37.69 6.95 -5.63
C ASN A 12 37.98 8.47 -5.62
N ALA A 13 38.91 8.92 -6.45
CA ALA A 13 39.34 10.35 -6.56
C ALA A 13 38.32 11.24 -7.28
N ILE A 14 37.30 10.65 -7.91
CA ILE A 14 36.26 11.38 -8.66
C ILE A 14 34.93 11.22 -7.90
N ALA A 15 34.52 12.28 -7.21
CA ALA A 15 33.23 12.33 -6.53
C ALA A 15 32.11 12.66 -7.54
N HIS A 16 31.12 11.78 -7.65
CA HIS A 16 29.91 12.05 -8.43
C HIS A 16 28.78 12.42 -7.48
N LEU A 17 28.65 13.71 -7.18
CA LEU A 17 27.66 14.24 -6.26
C LEU A 17 26.28 14.29 -6.92
N LYS A 18 25.50 13.24 -6.74
CA LYS A 18 24.05 13.27 -7.02
C LYS A 18 23.30 13.48 -5.74
N ARG A 19 22.29 14.35 -5.75
CA ARG A 19 21.40 14.50 -4.60
C ARG A 19 20.64 13.20 -4.35
N PRO A 20 20.52 12.74 -3.10
CA PRO A 20 19.84 11.48 -2.77
C PRO A 20 18.43 11.35 -3.37
N CYS A 21 17.65 12.45 -3.36
CA CYS A 21 16.31 12.48 -3.92
C CYS A 21 16.28 12.16 -5.44
N LYS A 22 17.22 12.70 -6.22
CA LYS A 22 17.31 12.42 -7.67
C LYS A 22 17.81 11.00 -7.92
N PHE A 23 18.77 10.55 -7.13
CA PHE A 23 19.31 9.19 -7.27
C PHE A 23 18.27 8.11 -6.93
N SER A 24 17.44 8.35 -5.90
CA SER A 24 16.41 7.40 -5.47
C SER A 24 15.16 7.39 -6.35
N CYS A 25 15.00 8.39 -7.25
CA CYS A 25 13.80 8.48 -8.08
C CYS A 25 13.80 7.40 -9.19
N PRO A 26 12.86 6.43 -9.16
CA PRO A 26 12.87 5.32 -10.12
C PRO A 26 12.45 5.74 -11.53
N VAL A 27 11.85 6.92 -11.70
CA VAL A 27 11.28 7.42 -12.96
C VAL A 27 11.87 8.73 -13.41
N ASP A 28 13.01 9.14 -12.84
CA ASP A 28 13.73 10.38 -13.17
C ASP A 28 12.85 11.64 -13.19
N ALA A 29 11.86 11.70 -12.27
CA ALA A 29 10.94 12.82 -12.15
C ALA A 29 11.52 14.06 -11.44
N ILE A 30 12.78 14.02 -10.99
CA ILE A 30 13.41 15.12 -10.24
C ILE A 30 14.44 15.82 -11.11
N THR A 31 14.24 17.12 -11.30
CA THR A 31 15.13 18.05 -11.99
C THR A 31 15.58 19.16 -11.05
N TYR A 32 16.30 20.14 -11.54
CA TYR A 32 16.71 21.33 -10.80
C TYR A 32 16.32 22.56 -11.59
N ASP A 33 15.88 23.60 -10.89
CA ASP A 33 15.68 24.92 -11.47
C ASP A 33 17.00 25.68 -11.63
N GLU A 34 16.94 26.94 -12.08
CA GLU A 34 18.09 27.84 -12.28
C GLU A 34 18.86 28.16 -10.99
N HIS A 35 18.22 28.07 -9.84
CA HIS A 35 18.79 28.22 -8.49
C HIS A 35 19.30 26.91 -7.91
N GLY A 36 19.19 25.83 -8.67
CA GLY A 36 19.58 24.49 -8.22
C GLY A 36 18.61 23.87 -7.21
N ILE A 37 17.39 24.38 -7.05
CA ILE A 37 16.34 23.80 -6.19
C ILE A 37 15.73 22.60 -6.89
N SER A 38 15.45 21.53 -6.13
CA SER A 38 14.84 20.31 -6.68
C SER A 38 13.38 20.55 -7.07
N VAL A 39 13.06 20.27 -8.33
CA VAL A 39 11.71 20.37 -8.90
C VAL A 39 11.23 18.98 -9.28
N ILE A 40 9.98 18.64 -8.88
CA ILE A 40 9.34 17.36 -9.18
C ILE A 40 8.42 17.54 -10.40
N ASP A 41 8.73 16.85 -11.48
CA ASP A 41 7.85 16.76 -12.65
C ASP A 41 6.62 15.89 -12.32
N LYS A 42 5.47 16.55 -12.20
CA LYS A 42 4.21 15.90 -11.84
C LYS A 42 3.72 14.89 -12.89
N ASN A 43 4.12 15.07 -14.16
CA ASN A 43 3.72 14.19 -15.26
C ASN A 43 4.54 12.88 -15.30
N LYS A 44 5.67 12.86 -14.58
CA LYS A 44 6.50 11.65 -14.43
C LYS A 44 6.41 11.03 -13.05
N CYS A 45 6.05 11.82 -12.04
CA CYS A 45 6.10 11.40 -10.64
C CYS A 45 5.02 10.37 -10.31
N ILE A 46 5.42 9.14 -9.98
CA ILE A 46 4.53 8.05 -9.53
C ILE A 46 4.14 8.15 -8.05
N ARG A 47 4.55 9.20 -7.35
CA ARG A 47 4.22 9.53 -5.96
C ARG A 47 4.66 8.48 -4.93
N CYS A 48 5.64 7.63 -5.25
CA CYS A 48 6.11 6.53 -4.41
C CYS A 48 6.78 6.97 -3.09
N GLY A 49 7.23 8.22 -2.96
CA GLY A 49 7.82 8.76 -1.72
C GLY A 49 9.30 8.40 -1.49
N LYS A 50 9.98 7.68 -2.39
CA LYS A 50 11.42 7.33 -2.22
C LYS A 50 12.30 8.57 -2.03
N CYS A 51 11.99 9.69 -2.68
CA CYS A 51 12.73 10.95 -2.54
C CYS A 51 12.57 11.58 -1.13
N ILE A 52 11.42 11.41 -0.49
CA ILE A 52 11.16 11.88 0.89
C ILE A 52 11.98 11.02 1.86
N HIS A 53 11.88 9.69 1.74
CA HIS A 53 12.62 8.75 2.57
C HIS A 53 14.15 8.92 2.46
N SER A 54 14.64 9.19 1.25
CA SER A 54 16.09 9.32 0.99
C SER A 54 16.67 10.69 1.33
N CYS A 55 15.85 11.68 1.71
CA CYS A 55 16.33 13.02 2.03
C CYS A 55 16.79 13.11 3.49
N PRO A 56 18.10 13.19 3.79
CA PRO A 56 18.58 13.26 5.16
C PRO A 56 18.26 14.60 5.86
N PHE A 57 17.84 15.60 5.07
CA PHE A 57 17.56 16.95 5.57
C PHE A 57 16.06 17.21 5.75
N GLY A 58 15.17 16.28 5.39
CA GLY A 58 13.73 16.52 5.41
C GLY A 58 13.25 17.64 4.46
N ALA A 59 14.04 17.96 3.43
CA ALA A 59 13.75 19.08 2.51
C ALA A 59 12.59 18.79 1.55
N ILE A 60 12.13 17.55 1.47
CA ILE A 60 10.97 17.14 0.68
C ILE A 60 9.96 16.51 1.64
N ALA A 61 8.75 17.04 1.66
CA ALA A 61 7.66 16.54 2.49
C ALA A 61 6.42 16.21 1.66
N SER A 62 5.54 15.35 2.19
CA SER A 62 4.22 15.14 1.63
C SER A 62 3.22 16.11 2.25
N LYS A 63 2.11 16.38 1.52
CA LYS A 63 0.97 17.09 2.11
C LYS A 63 0.43 16.27 3.29
N THR A 64 0.19 16.94 4.41
CA THR A 64 -0.39 16.29 5.61
C THR A 64 -1.91 16.48 5.67
N PHE A 65 -2.58 15.51 6.30
CA PHE A 65 -4.01 15.59 6.62
C PHE A 65 -4.27 15.72 8.13
N ILE A 66 -3.24 16.04 8.92
CA ILE A 66 -3.38 16.19 10.40
C ILE A 66 -4.46 17.21 10.76
N VAL A 67 -4.44 18.40 10.13
CA VAL A 67 -5.36 19.49 10.50
C VAL A 67 -6.83 19.12 10.25
N PRO A 68 -7.26 18.64 9.06
CA PRO A 68 -8.66 18.26 8.85
C PRO A 68 -9.10 17.11 9.77
N ILE A 69 -8.22 16.16 10.10
CA ILE A 69 -8.53 15.06 11.02
C ILE A 69 -8.74 15.59 12.46
N ILE A 70 -7.85 16.46 12.93
CA ILE A 70 -8.01 17.05 14.27
C ILE A 70 -9.31 17.88 14.35
N ASN A 71 -9.66 18.60 13.29
CA ASN A 71 -10.92 19.35 13.25
C ASN A 71 -12.12 18.39 13.30
N ALA A 72 -12.11 17.32 12.50
CA ALA A 72 -13.18 16.32 12.51
C ALA A 72 -13.36 15.67 13.90
N LEU A 73 -12.25 15.33 14.58
CA LEU A 73 -12.28 14.79 15.95
C LEU A 73 -12.87 15.80 16.95
N ARG A 74 -12.49 17.10 16.83
CA ARG A 74 -13.02 18.17 17.71
C ARG A 74 -14.50 18.46 17.49
N GLU A 75 -14.96 18.32 16.25
CA GLU A 75 -16.34 18.52 15.84
C GLU A 75 -17.23 17.32 16.15
N GLY A 76 -16.66 16.22 16.67
CA GLY A 76 -17.39 14.99 16.98
C GLY A 76 -17.95 14.29 15.75
N LYS A 77 -17.30 14.42 14.58
CA LYS A 77 -17.69 13.73 13.36
C LYS A 77 -17.50 12.21 13.49
N HIS A 78 -18.22 11.44 12.70
CA HIS A 78 -18.08 9.98 12.62
C HIS A 78 -16.79 9.63 11.90
N ILE A 79 -15.67 9.71 12.60
CA ILE A 79 -14.35 9.43 12.04
C ILE A 79 -13.87 8.05 12.45
N TYR A 80 -13.45 7.23 11.46
CA TYR A 80 -13.00 5.85 11.61
C TYR A 80 -11.54 5.71 11.22
N ALA A 81 -10.78 4.95 11.99
CA ALA A 81 -9.39 4.64 11.67
C ALA A 81 -9.27 3.28 10.97
N MET A 82 -8.39 3.20 9.99
CA MET A 82 -8.10 1.97 9.24
C MET A 82 -6.58 1.81 9.15
N ALA A 83 -6.02 0.71 9.66
CA ALA A 83 -4.58 0.49 9.61
C ALA A 83 -4.17 -0.52 8.53
N ALA A 84 -3.10 -0.19 7.80
CA ALA A 84 -2.50 -1.10 6.83
C ALA A 84 -2.07 -2.42 7.49
N PRO A 85 -2.14 -3.57 6.79
CA PRO A 85 -1.59 -4.82 7.32
C PRO A 85 -0.10 -4.72 7.65
N ALA A 86 0.62 -3.81 6.98
CA ALA A 86 2.02 -3.49 7.28
C ALA A 86 2.25 -2.82 8.63
N THR A 87 1.21 -2.44 9.36
CA THR A 87 1.29 -1.81 10.69
C THR A 87 1.70 -2.82 11.76
N GLU A 88 1.26 -4.08 11.62
CA GLU A 88 1.72 -5.16 12.49
C GLU A 88 3.25 -5.27 12.46
N GLY A 89 3.85 -5.34 13.64
CA GLY A 89 5.30 -5.48 13.81
C GLY A 89 6.12 -4.20 13.67
N GLN A 90 5.53 -3.06 13.28
CA GLN A 90 6.25 -1.79 13.17
C GLN A 90 6.61 -1.18 14.54
N PHE A 91 5.83 -1.47 15.57
CA PHE A 91 5.94 -0.83 16.89
C PHE A 91 6.32 -1.81 18.01
N GLY A 92 6.65 -3.05 17.67
CA GLY A 92 6.99 -4.13 18.59
C GLY A 92 6.28 -5.42 18.25
N ALA A 93 6.71 -6.52 18.88
CA ALA A 93 6.11 -7.84 18.68
C ALA A 93 4.83 -8.06 19.50
N ASP A 94 4.55 -7.18 20.44
CA ASP A 94 3.44 -7.19 21.39
C ASP A 94 2.40 -6.10 21.14
N ILE A 95 2.64 -5.22 20.15
CA ILE A 95 1.69 -4.21 19.69
C ILE A 95 0.82 -4.78 18.56
N THR A 96 -0.38 -5.16 18.93
CA THR A 96 -1.37 -5.81 18.06
C THR A 96 -2.31 -4.80 17.40
N MET A 97 -3.16 -5.26 16.47
CA MET A 97 -4.25 -4.42 15.92
C MET A 97 -5.26 -4.00 17.00
N GLU A 98 -5.40 -4.77 18.08
CA GLU A 98 -6.24 -4.39 19.22
C GLU A 98 -5.59 -3.26 20.05
N SER A 99 -4.25 -3.24 20.16
CA SER A 99 -3.53 -2.09 20.75
C SER A 99 -3.85 -0.78 20.00
N TRP A 100 -3.87 -0.85 18.66
CA TRP A 100 -4.26 0.27 17.81
C TRP A 100 -5.72 0.66 17.99
N ARG A 101 -6.63 -0.30 18.07
CA ARG A 101 -8.05 -0.05 18.29
C ARG A 101 -8.28 0.74 19.58
N LYS A 102 -7.66 0.33 20.68
CA LYS A 102 -7.76 1.02 21.96
C LYS A 102 -7.24 2.46 21.87
N ALA A 103 -6.04 2.64 21.32
CA ALA A 103 -5.44 3.96 21.17
C ALA A 103 -6.27 4.90 20.26
N MET A 104 -6.83 4.37 19.15
CA MET A 104 -7.68 5.18 18.27
C MET A 104 -8.99 5.58 18.94
N LYS A 105 -9.62 4.69 19.71
CA LYS A 105 -10.82 5.04 20.51
C LYS A 105 -10.51 6.11 21.57
N GLU A 106 -9.38 6.02 22.22
CA GLU A 106 -8.94 7.05 23.18
C GLU A 106 -8.68 8.39 22.51
N LEU A 107 -8.21 8.41 21.26
CA LEU A 107 -8.09 9.64 20.46
C LEU A 107 -9.44 10.25 20.06
N GLY A 108 -10.54 9.49 20.15
CA GLY A 108 -11.89 9.92 19.78
C GLY A 108 -12.39 9.41 18.43
N PHE A 109 -11.69 8.45 17.80
CA PHE A 109 -12.25 7.74 16.65
C PHE A 109 -13.42 6.84 17.09
N VAL A 110 -14.44 6.73 16.25
CA VAL A 110 -15.62 5.88 16.50
C VAL A 110 -15.22 4.41 16.59
N ASP A 111 -14.44 3.94 15.62
CA ASP A 111 -13.86 2.60 15.66
C ASP A 111 -12.59 2.50 14.80
N PHE A 112 -12.01 1.31 14.79
CA PHE A 112 -10.78 0.97 14.09
C PHE A 112 -10.94 -0.33 13.29
N TYR A 113 -10.40 -0.36 12.06
CA TYR A 113 -10.45 -1.51 11.18
C TYR A 113 -9.06 -1.95 10.72
N ASP A 114 -8.81 -3.27 10.74
CA ASP A 114 -7.65 -3.88 10.11
C ASP A 114 -7.89 -3.99 8.60
N VAL A 115 -7.08 -3.31 7.80
CA VAL A 115 -7.16 -3.34 6.34
C VAL A 115 -6.68 -4.68 5.75
N GLY A 116 -6.19 -5.60 6.57
CA GLY A 116 -6.00 -7.01 6.19
C GLY A 116 -7.30 -7.66 5.72
N LEU A 117 -8.44 -7.36 6.37
CA LEU A 117 -9.76 -7.76 5.88
C LEU A 117 -10.05 -7.23 4.47
N GLY A 118 -9.67 -5.99 4.18
CA GLY A 118 -9.75 -5.46 2.82
C GLY A 118 -8.84 -6.20 1.85
N GLY A 119 -7.74 -6.76 2.33
CA GLY A 119 -6.88 -7.68 1.56
C GLY A 119 -7.61 -8.95 1.17
N ASP A 120 -8.37 -9.58 2.09
CA ASP A 120 -9.23 -10.72 1.79
C ASP A 120 -10.28 -10.37 0.73
N MET A 121 -10.97 -9.23 0.90
CA MET A 121 -11.97 -8.73 -0.05
C MET A 121 -11.37 -8.52 -1.44
N THR A 122 -10.24 -7.81 -1.52
CA THR A 122 -9.55 -7.55 -2.79
C THR A 122 -9.08 -8.86 -3.45
N ALA A 123 -8.56 -9.81 -2.66
CA ALA A 123 -8.10 -11.09 -3.19
C ALA A 123 -9.24 -11.91 -3.80
N ALA A 124 -10.41 -11.94 -3.16
CA ALA A 124 -11.57 -12.67 -3.67
C ALA A 124 -12.04 -12.15 -5.04
N TYR A 125 -12.19 -10.82 -5.18
CA TYR A 125 -12.63 -10.22 -6.42
C TYR A 125 -11.53 -10.21 -7.51
N GLU A 126 -10.29 -9.99 -7.14
CA GLU A 126 -9.16 -10.08 -8.09
C GLU A 126 -8.96 -11.51 -8.58
N ALA A 127 -9.29 -12.53 -7.78
CA ALA A 127 -9.29 -13.94 -8.17
C ALA A 127 -10.30 -14.24 -9.30
N GLU A 128 -11.51 -13.71 -9.20
CA GLU A 128 -12.52 -13.84 -10.26
C GLU A 128 -12.02 -13.19 -11.57
N GLU A 129 -11.51 -11.96 -11.47
CA GLU A 129 -10.94 -11.23 -12.61
C GLU A 129 -9.76 -11.96 -13.25
N TRP A 130 -8.89 -12.61 -12.45
CA TRP A 130 -7.78 -13.39 -12.96
C TRP A 130 -8.25 -14.67 -13.65
N ALA A 131 -9.24 -15.36 -13.10
CA ALA A 131 -9.81 -16.56 -13.71
C ALA A 131 -10.43 -16.27 -15.09
N GLU A 132 -11.15 -15.15 -15.22
CA GLU A 132 -11.73 -14.71 -16.50
C GLU A 132 -10.63 -14.33 -17.49
N ALA A 133 -9.70 -13.46 -17.10
CA ALA A 133 -8.60 -13.02 -17.95
C ALA A 133 -7.73 -14.20 -18.43
N TYR A 134 -7.48 -15.20 -17.58
CA TYR A 134 -6.72 -16.38 -17.93
C TYR A 134 -7.43 -17.23 -19.02
N LYS A 135 -8.75 -17.41 -18.89
CA LYS A 135 -9.56 -18.13 -19.91
C LYS A 135 -9.52 -17.42 -21.27
N GLU A 136 -9.47 -16.08 -21.26
CA GLU A 136 -9.41 -15.26 -22.47
C GLU A 136 -7.99 -15.05 -23.01
N GLY A 137 -6.96 -15.57 -22.32
CA GLY A 137 -5.55 -15.36 -22.67
C GLY A 137 -5.08 -13.92 -22.50
N GLN A 138 -5.77 -13.13 -21.67
CA GLN A 138 -5.46 -11.75 -21.37
C GLN A 138 -4.45 -11.67 -20.22
N LYS A 139 -3.57 -10.69 -20.29
CA LYS A 139 -2.63 -10.40 -19.19
C LYS A 139 -3.19 -9.29 -18.31
N LYS A 140 -3.05 -9.44 -16.99
CA LYS A 140 -3.47 -8.43 -16.01
C LYS A 140 -2.33 -8.01 -15.10
N VAL A 141 -2.45 -6.83 -14.53
CA VAL A 141 -1.56 -6.30 -13.50
C VAL A 141 -2.37 -5.87 -12.28
N THR A 142 -1.84 -6.10 -11.09
CA THR A 142 -2.54 -5.77 -9.83
C THR A 142 -2.77 -4.28 -9.67
N SER A 143 -3.83 -3.90 -8.97
CA SER A 143 -4.25 -2.51 -8.76
C SER A 143 -4.03 -1.98 -7.34
N CYS A 144 -3.64 -2.83 -6.39
CA CYS A 144 -3.58 -2.49 -4.96
C CYS A 144 -2.45 -1.51 -4.58
N CYS A 145 -1.37 -1.40 -5.38
CA CYS A 145 -0.25 -0.48 -5.16
C CYS A 145 -0.41 0.80 -5.99
N PRO A 146 -0.78 1.98 -5.39
CA PRO A 146 -1.02 3.19 -6.17
C PRO A 146 0.22 3.71 -6.90
N ALA A 147 1.42 3.49 -6.38
CA ALA A 147 2.65 3.88 -7.05
C ALA A 147 2.91 3.03 -8.30
N PHE A 148 2.54 1.74 -8.28
CA PHE A 148 2.61 0.85 -9.42
C PHE A 148 1.56 1.22 -10.48
N VAL A 149 0.31 1.46 -10.06
CA VAL A 149 -0.77 1.95 -10.95
C VAL A 149 -0.37 3.26 -11.62
N ASN A 150 0.19 4.22 -10.87
CA ASN A 150 0.70 5.47 -11.44
C ASN A 150 1.85 5.21 -12.42
N MET A 151 2.70 4.22 -12.16
CA MET A 151 3.78 3.85 -13.10
C MET A 151 3.19 3.33 -14.41
N VAL A 152 2.16 2.47 -14.36
CA VAL A 152 1.48 1.99 -15.57
C VAL A 152 0.85 3.17 -16.32
N ARG A 153 0.00 3.96 -15.65
CA ARG A 153 -0.74 5.06 -16.28
C ARG A 153 0.17 6.13 -16.91
N LEU A 154 1.27 6.50 -16.24
CA LEU A 154 2.13 7.59 -16.69
C LEU A 154 3.25 7.17 -17.65
N HIS A 155 3.80 5.94 -17.50
CA HIS A 155 4.97 5.50 -18.26
C HIS A 155 4.68 4.36 -19.25
N TYR A 156 3.54 3.69 -19.08
CA TYR A 156 3.10 2.59 -19.93
C TYR A 156 1.60 2.70 -20.24
N PRO A 157 1.10 3.85 -20.76
CA PRO A 157 -0.34 4.11 -20.92
C PRO A 157 -1.05 3.08 -21.80
N GLN A 158 -0.34 2.43 -22.73
CA GLN A 158 -0.87 1.34 -23.56
C GLN A 158 -1.19 0.06 -22.76
N LEU A 159 -0.78 -0.03 -21.49
CA LEU A 159 -1.10 -1.12 -20.58
C LEU A 159 -2.17 -0.72 -19.55
N ALA A 160 -2.80 0.45 -19.70
CA ALA A 160 -3.77 0.93 -18.72
C ALA A 160 -4.98 -0.02 -18.58
N ASP A 161 -5.45 -0.60 -19.68
CA ASP A 161 -6.59 -1.54 -19.70
C ASP A 161 -6.24 -2.91 -19.09
N ASN A 162 -4.96 -3.18 -18.87
CA ASN A 162 -4.52 -4.39 -18.17
C ASN A 162 -4.54 -4.25 -16.65
N ILE A 163 -4.74 -3.05 -16.10
CA ILE A 163 -4.86 -2.84 -14.66
C ILE A 163 -6.14 -3.51 -14.17
N SER A 164 -6.05 -4.31 -13.10
CA SER A 164 -7.21 -4.88 -12.43
C SER A 164 -8.22 -3.78 -12.05
N THR A 165 -9.49 -4.03 -12.27
CA THR A 165 -10.58 -3.12 -11.91
C THR A 165 -10.88 -3.15 -10.41
N THR A 166 -10.45 -4.20 -9.72
CA THR A 166 -10.66 -4.36 -8.29
C THR A 166 -10.01 -3.23 -7.49
N VAL A 167 -10.73 -2.67 -6.54
CA VAL A 167 -10.23 -1.60 -5.67
C VAL A 167 -9.18 -2.12 -4.68
N SER A 168 -8.37 -1.19 -4.15
CA SER A 168 -7.36 -1.55 -3.16
C SER A 168 -8.00 -1.92 -1.81
N PRO A 169 -7.30 -2.69 -0.95
CA PRO A 169 -7.77 -3.01 0.41
C PRO A 169 -8.21 -1.80 1.24
N MET A 170 -7.53 -0.66 1.08
CA MET A 170 -7.90 0.60 1.73
C MET A 170 -9.28 1.09 1.28
N CYS A 171 -9.53 1.09 -0.02
CA CYS A 171 -10.81 1.51 -0.59
C CYS A 171 -11.93 0.53 -0.23
N ALA A 172 -11.68 -0.78 -0.24
CA ALA A 172 -12.64 -1.82 0.14
C ALA A 172 -13.17 -1.60 1.57
N ILE A 173 -12.28 -1.41 2.54
CA ILE A 173 -12.68 -1.13 3.93
C ILE A 173 -13.40 0.23 4.05
N SER A 174 -12.95 1.26 3.34
CA SER A 174 -13.64 2.55 3.35
C SER A 174 -15.07 2.44 2.83
N ARG A 175 -15.28 1.73 1.70
CA ARG A 175 -16.61 1.48 1.13
C ARG A 175 -17.49 0.66 2.08
N MET A 176 -16.93 -0.35 2.72
CA MET A 176 -17.63 -1.16 3.73
C MET A 176 -18.11 -0.29 4.91
N ILE A 177 -17.25 0.59 5.44
CA ILE A 177 -17.61 1.50 6.54
C ILE A 177 -18.70 2.48 6.09
N LYS A 178 -18.54 3.12 4.92
CA LYS A 178 -19.49 4.09 4.38
C LYS A 178 -20.85 3.46 4.01
N ALA A 179 -20.88 2.18 3.68
CA ALA A 179 -22.12 1.44 3.48
C ALA A 179 -22.89 1.20 4.80
N GLN A 180 -22.20 1.17 5.94
CA GLN A 180 -22.80 1.03 7.27
C GLN A 180 -23.13 2.39 7.89
N ASP A 181 -22.30 3.40 7.66
CA ASP A 181 -22.42 4.76 8.17
C ASP A 181 -22.13 5.75 7.03
N PRO A 182 -23.16 6.27 6.34
CA PRO A 182 -22.99 7.21 5.23
C PRO A 182 -22.30 8.54 5.61
N GLU A 183 -22.31 8.94 6.88
CA GLU A 183 -21.62 10.12 7.39
C GLU A 183 -20.16 9.85 7.78
N ALA A 184 -19.68 8.62 7.62
CA ALA A 184 -18.35 8.22 8.02
C ALA A 184 -17.26 8.97 7.24
N LEU A 185 -16.29 9.50 8.00
CA LEU A 185 -14.99 9.92 7.51
C LEU A 185 -13.96 8.82 7.83
N THR A 186 -13.24 8.36 6.83
CA THR A 186 -12.30 7.25 6.96
C THR A 186 -10.86 7.73 6.85
N VAL A 187 -10.00 7.30 7.78
CA VAL A 187 -8.59 7.67 7.88
C VAL A 187 -7.72 6.43 7.78
N PHE A 188 -6.99 6.31 6.69
CA PHE A 188 -6.02 5.24 6.54
C PHE A 188 -4.70 5.58 7.22
N ILE A 189 -4.15 4.64 7.98
CA ILE A 189 -2.87 4.74 8.69
C ILE A 189 -1.91 3.70 8.13
N GLY A 190 -0.74 4.14 7.63
CA GLY A 190 0.21 3.18 7.07
C GLY A 190 1.51 3.80 6.54
N PRO A 191 2.43 2.97 6.03
CA PRO A 191 3.76 3.41 5.58
C PRO A 191 3.77 4.02 4.18
N CYS A 192 2.63 4.10 3.49
CA CYS A 192 2.56 4.38 2.06
C CYS A 192 2.21 5.84 1.76
N LEU A 193 3.14 6.57 1.14
CA LEU A 193 2.88 7.94 0.68
C LEU A 193 2.02 8.00 -0.60
N ALA A 194 2.07 6.96 -1.45
CA ALA A 194 1.26 6.91 -2.66
C ALA A 194 -0.24 6.80 -2.35
N LYS A 195 -0.63 6.25 -1.20
CA LYS A 195 -2.02 6.24 -0.72
C LYS A 195 -2.61 7.64 -0.57
N LYS A 196 -1.78 8.66 -0.25
CA LYS A 196 -2.21 10.07 -0.25
C LYS A 196 -2.62 10.59 -1.63
N SER A 197 -2.16 9.95 -2.71
CA SER A 197 -2.61 10.28 -4.06
C SER A 197 -3.81 9.47 -4.49
N GLU A 198 -4.00 8.28 -3.96
CA GLU A 198 -5.14 7.43 -4.24
C GLU A 198 -6.44 8.02 -3.67
N VAL A 199 -6.40 8.59 -2.46
CA VAL A 199 -7.59 9.21 -1.83
C VAL A 199 -8.08 10.48 -2.52
N VAL A 200 -7.27 11.08 -3.40
CA VAL A 200 -7.67 12.24 -4.22
C VAL A 200 -7.90 11.88 -5.68
N ASP A 201 -7.87 10.58 -6.02
CA ASP A 201 -8.17 10.08 -7.36
C ASP A 201 -9.69 10.08 -7.56
N GLN A 202 -10.18 10.97 -8.39
CA GLN A 202 -11.61 11.13 -8.67
C GLN A 202 -12.24 9.94 -9.42
N GLN A 203 -11.41 9.02 -9.94
CA GLN A 203 -11.89 7.80 -10.60
C GLN A 203 -12.23 6.68 -9.59
N ILE A 204 -12.04 6.90 -8.28
CA ILE A 204 -12.29 5.90 -7.25
C ILE A 204 -13.26 6.47 -6.22
N GLU A 205 -14.54 6.27 -6.45
CA GLU A 205 -15.57 6.67 -5.51
C GLU A 205 -15.56 5.84 -4.22
N GLY A 206 -15.98 6.43 -3.11
CA GLY A 206 -16.04 5.76 -1.80
C GLY A 206 -14.69 5.43 -1.17
N ASN A 207 -13.58 5.96 -1.72
CA ASN A 207 -12.25 5.78 -1.18
C ASN A 207 -12.11 6.40 0.22
N ALA A 208 -10.98 6.13 0.90
CA ALA A 208 -10.66 6.77 2.16
C ALA A 208 -10.61 8.31 2.00
N ASP A 209 -11.00 9.03 3.05
CA ASP A 209 -11.01 10.50 3.01
C ASP A 209 -9.64 11.07 3.31
N TYR A 210 -8.90 10.43 4.21
CA TYR A 210 -7.60 10.89 4.67
C TYR A 210 -6.59 9.76 4.80
N VAL A 211 -5.30 10.11 4.71
CA VAL A 211 -4.18 9.19 4.93
C VAL A 211 -3.19 9.81 5.89
N LEU A 212 -2.85 9.10 6.95
CA LEU A 212 -1.77 9.43 7.88
C LEU A 212 -0.62 8.43 7.74
N THR A 213 0.59 8.96 7.75
CA THR A 213 1.79 8.15 7.98
C THR A 213 1.96 7.84 9.46
N TYR A 214 2.80 6.86 9.80
CA TYR A 214 3.06 6.53 11.20
C TYR A 214 3.62 7.71 12.00
N SER A 215 4.45 8.56 11.40
CA SER A 215 4.96 9.76 12.06
C SER A 215 3.85 10.78 12.33
N GLU A 216 2.90 10.92 11.41
CA GLU A 216 1.78 11.86 11.55
C GLU A 216 0.80 11.41 12.65
N ILE A 217 0.40 10.13 12.67
CA ILE A 217 -0.51 9.64 13.74
C ILE A 217 0.18 9.67 15.11
N ARG A 218 1.48 9.32 15.18
CA ARG A 218 2.23 9.43 16.44
C ARG A 218 2.32 10.86 16.96
N ALA A 219 2.44 11.84 16.07
CA ALA A 219 2.41 13.25 16.49
C ALA A 219 1.06 13.63 17.13
N ILE A 220 -0.06 13.15 16.58
CA ILE A 220 -1.40 13.33 17.16
C ILE A 220 -1.50 12.62 18.51
N MET A 221 -1.08 11.36 18.60
CA MET A 221 -1.08 10.56 19.82
C MET A 221 -0.27 11.26 20.93
N LYS A 222 0.97 11.65 20.60
CA LYS A 222 1.85 12.37 21.55
C LYS A 222 1.23 13.67 22.06
N ALA A 223 0.58 14.43 21.17
CA ALA A 223 -0.06 15.69 21.55
C ALA A 223 -1.26 15.50 22.48
N LYS A 224 -1.88 14.30 22.46
CA LYS A 224 -3.01 13.92 23.32
C LYS A 224 -2.59 13.11 24.55
N GLY A 225 -1.32 12.70 24.65
CA GLY A 225 -0.83 11.81 25.71
C GLY A 225 -1.29 10.35 25.58
N VAL A 226 -1.70 9.93 24.37
CA VAL A 226 -2.11 8.55 24.08
C VAL A 226 -0.89 7.73 23.67
N GLU A 227 -0.74 6.53 24.22
CA GLU A 227 0.34 5.59 23.89
C GLU A 227 -0.20 4.26 23.39
N LEU A 228 0.62 3.53 22.64
CA LEU A 228 0.31 2.16 22.24
C LEU A 228 0.72 1.22 23.36
N GLU A 229 -0.24 0.56 23.96
CA GLU A 229 0.00 -0.44 25.00
C GLU A 229 -0.09 -1.85 24.42
N ALA A 230 0.78 -2.75 24.90
CA ALA A 230 0.72 -4.16 24.55
C ALA A 230 -0.62 -4.76 25.00
N CYS A 231 -1.30 -5.44 24.10
CA CYS A 231 -2.48 -6.21 24.44
C CYS A 231 -2.64 -7.45 23.53
N PRO A 232 -3.31 -8.49 24.02
CA PRO A 232 -3.65 -9.66 23.19
C PRO A 232 -4.46 -9.27 21.95
N ASN A 233 -4.34 -10.04 20.89
CA ASN A 233 -5.12 -9.86 19.67
C ASN A 233 -6.37 -10.78 19.72
N ASP A 234 -7.31 -10.44 20.57
CA ASP A 234 -8.49 -11.27 20.84
C ASP A 234 -9.56 -11.19 19.75
N ASN A 235 -9.40 -10.29 18.78
CA ASN A 235 -10.36 -10.03 17.72
C ASN A 235 -9.70 -10.02 16.34
N GLN A 236 -9.42 -11.20 15.80
CA GLN A 236 -8.89 -11.33 14.45
C GLN A 236 -10.00 -11.10 13.43
N THR A 237 -9.82 -10.10 12.55
CA THR A 237 -10.79 -9.75 11.50
C THR A 237 -10.33 -10.16 10.10
N ALA A 238 -9.03 -10.33 9.88
CA ALA A 238 -8.43 -10.70 8.60
C ALA A 238 -7.86 -12.13 8.63
N SER A 239 -7.93 -12.85 7.52
CA SER A 239 -7.21 -14.10 7.34
C SER A 239 -5.69 -13.92 7.39
N THR A 240 -4.92 -15.01 7.52
CA THR A 240 -3.45 -14.95 7.42
C THR A 240 -2.99 -14.43 6.06
N PHE A 241 -3.75 -14.68 4.99
CA PHE A 241 -3.47 -14.16 3.64
C PHE A 241 -3.72 -12.64 3.57
N GLY A 242 -4.83 -12.15 4.09
CA GLY A 242 -5.12 -10.72 4.20
C GLY A 242 -4.08 -9.98 5.03
N LYS A 243 -3.67 -10.56 6.17
CA LYS A 243 -2.55 -10.04 6.97
C LYS A 243 -1.25 -9.98 6.17
N ARG A 244 -0.92 -11.01 5.38
CA ARG A 244 0.30 -11.08 4.54
C ARG A 244 0.19 -10.30 3.22
N PHE A 245 -0.95 -9.74 2.88
CA PHE A 245 -1.17 -8.98 1.65
C PHE A 245 -0.17 -7.83 1.45
N ALA A 246 0.36 -7.29 2.53
CA ALA A 246 1.38 -6.24 2.50
C ALA A 246 2.80 -6.71 2.11
N ASN A 247 3.06 -8.01 2.02
CA ASN A 247 4.35 -8.56 1.58
C ASN A 247 4.45 -8.57 0.06
N SER A 248 5.66 -8.50 -0.47
CA SER A 248 5.88 -8.87 -1.88
C SER A 248 5.55 -10.35 -2.08
N GLY A 249 4.74 -10.66 -3.08
CA GLY A 249 4.16 -11.98 -3.30
C GLY A 249 2.89 -12.27 -2.49
N GLY A 250 2.49 -11.37 -1.58
CA GLY A 250 1.33 -11.55 -0.72
C GLY A 250 0.00 -11.45 -1.45
N VAL A 251 -0.11 -10.56 -2.42
CA VAL A 251 -1.30 -10.44 -3.28
C VAL A 251 -1.49 -11.73 -4.08
N THR A 252 -0.42 -12.18 -4.75
CA THR A 252 -0.43 -13.45 -5.51
C THR A 252 -0.85 -14.62 -4.64
N ALA A 253 -0.29 -14.74 -3.44
CA ALA A 253 -0.62 -15.84 -2.53
C ALA A 253 -2.10 -15.81 -2.12
N ALA A 254 -2.65 -14.63 -1.82
CA ALA A 254 -4.04 -14.46 -1.45
C ALA A 254 -5.00 -14.75 -2.62
N VAL A 255 -4.70 -14.25 -3.82
CA VAL A 255 -5.49 -14.50 -5.03
C VAL A 255 -5.53 -15.99 -5.39
N LEU A 256 -4.37 -16.66 -5.38
CA LEU A 256 -4.30 -18.09 -5.70
C LEU A 256 -5.01 -18.96 -4.65
N GLU A 257 -4.95 -18.58 -3.36
CA GLU A 257 -5.71 -19.27 -2.33
C GLU A 257 -7.22 -19.06 -2.50
N SER A 258 -7.66 -17.85 -2.82
CA SER A 258 -9.08 -17.57 -3.10
C SER A 258 -9.59 -18.38 -4.30
N LEU A 259 -8.78 -18.53 -5.37
CA LEU A 259 -9.10 -19.39 -6.51
C LEU A 259 -9.23 -20.87 -6.10
N LYS A 260 -8.36 -21.33 -5.20
CA LYS A 260 -8.41 -22.69 -4.68
C LYS A 260 -9.64 -22.93 -3.81
N GLU A 261 -9.97 -21.99 -2.91
CA GLU A 261 -11.17 -22.08 -2.05
C GLU A 261 -12.49 -22.05 -2.85
N SER A 262 -12.49 -21.42 -4.04
CA SER A 262 -13.64 -21.34 -4.94
C SER A 262 -13.71 -22.45 -6.01
N ASP A 263 -12.82 -23.45 -5.95
CA ASP A 263 -12.67 -24.52 -6.97
C ASP A 263 -12.42 -23.99 -8.41
N ASN A 264 -11.89 -22.77 -8.54
CA ASN A 264 -11.56 -22.12 -9.81
C ASN A 264 -10.05 -22.08 -10.09
N CYS A 265 -9.31 -23.10 -9.70
CA CYS A 265 -7.86 -23.16 -9.88
C CYS A 265 -7.44 -22.92 -11.35
N ILE A 266 -6.41 -22.07 -11.51
CA ILE A 266 -5.76 -21.78 -12.79
C ILE A 266 -4.26 -22.09 -12.68
N ASP A 267 -3.64 -22.58 -13.77
CA ASP A 267 -2.19 -22.81 -13.86
C ASP A 267 -1.48 -21.55 -14.38
N ALA A 268 -1.74 -20.43 -13.74
CA ALA A 268 -1.21 -19.12 -14.13
C ALA A 268 0.19 -18.88 -13.58
N LYS A 269 1.06 -18.34 -14.42
CA LYS A 269 2.38 -17.86 -14.04
C LYS A 269 2.31 -16.39 -13.65
N VAL A 270 2.85 -16.04 -12.47
CA VAL A 270 2.80 -14.69 -11.94
C VAL A 270 4.19 -14.11 -11.76
N CYS A 271 4.44 -12.97 -12.38
CA CYS A 271 5.61 -12.14 -12.14
C CYS A 271 5.41 -11.34 -10.85
N ARG A 272 6.13 -11.68 -9.80
CA ARG A 272 6.11 -10.95 -8.51
C ARG A 272 7.17 -9.85 -8.51
N ALA A 273 6.83 -8.69 -9.07
CA ALA A 273 7.75 -7.57 -9.20
C ALA A 273 7.93 -6.83 -7.86
N ASN A 274 9.08 -7.07 -7.23
CA ASN A 274 9.45 -6.53 -5.92
C ASN A 274 10.33 -5.28 -6.06
N GLY A 275 9.76 -4.14 -5.76
CA GLY A 275 10.43 -2.85 -5.93
C GLY A 275 10.26 -2.25 -7.32
N SER A 276 10.44 -0.93 -7.40
CA SER A 276 10.17 -0.15 -8.61
C SER A 276 11.00 -0.53 -9.83
N GLN A 277 12.19 -1.10 -9.65
CA GLN A 277 13.05 -1.51 -10.77
C GLN A 277 12.52 -2.79 -11.44
N GLU A 278 12.10 -3.76 -10.63
CA GLU A 278 11.48 -4.98 -11.15
C GLU A 278 10.13 -4.68 -11.79
N CYS A 279 9.31 -3.80 -11.20
CA CYS A 279 8.08 -3.31 -11.80
C CYS A 279 8.33 -2.72 -13.20
N LYS A 280 9.32 -1.85 -13.34
CA LYS A 280 9.69 -1.29 -14.66
C LYS A 280 10.10 -2.36 -15.66
N LYS A 281 10.91 -3.33 -15.23
CA LYS A 281 11.37 -4.44 -16.08
C LYS A 281 10.19 -5.29 -16.56
N ALA A 282 9.30 -5.69 -15.63
CA ALA A 282 8.12 -6.49 -15.94
C ALA A 282 7.18 -5.77 -16.92
N LEU A 283 6.88 -4.49 -16.66
CA LEU A 283 6.04 -3.67 -17.55
C LEU A 283 6.67 -3.46 -18.93
N LEU A 284 8.01 -3.30 -19.00
CA LEU A 284 8.71 -3.21 -20.30
C LEU A 284 8.59 -4.51 -21.10
N LEU A 285 8.78 -5.67 -20.45
CA LEU A 285 8.63 -6.98 -21.09
C LEU A 285 7.19 -7.20 -21.56
N MET A 286 6.21 -6.83 -20.76
CA MET A 286 4.79 -6.91 -21.11
C MET A 286 4.47 -6.01 -22.32
N LYS A 287 4.96 -4.77 -22.31
CA LYS A 287 4.79 -3.79 -23.40
C LYS A 287 5.28 -4.32 -24.74
N VAL A 288 6.41 -5.05 -24.77
CA VAL A 288 7.00 -5.58 -26.00
C VAL A 288 6.55 -7.02 -26.30
N GLY A 289 5.55 -7.54 -25.58
CA GLY A 289 5.01 -8.88 -25.78
C GLY A 289 5.97 -10.02 -25.44
N ARG A 290 6.96 -9.78 -24.57
CA ARG A 290 7.99 -10.75 -24.16
C ARG A 290 7.88 -11.20 -22.71
N LEU A 291 6.83 -10.81 -22.00
CA LEU A 291 6.58 -11.29 -20.65
C LEU A 291 6.05 -12.73 -20.75
N PRO A 292 6.75 -13.74 -20.18
CA PRO A 292 6.28 -15.12 -20.23
C PRO A 292 5.13 -15.39 -19.23
N GLU A 293 5.02 -14.59 -18.17
CA GLU A 293 4.00 -14.73 -17.15
C GLU A 293 2.66 -14.14 -17.63
N ASP A 294 1.56 -14.64 -17.04
CA ASP A 294 0.19 -14.24 -17.36
C ASP A 294 -0.19 -12.97 -16.62
N PHE A 295 0.28 -12.84 -15.36
CA PHE A 295 -0.05 -11.73 -14.48
C PHE A 295 1.21 -11.07 -13.90
N ILE A 296 1.08 -9.79 -13.51
CA ILE A 296 2.12 -9.06 -12.76
C ILE A 296 1.54 -8.61 -11.42
N GLU A 297 2.12 -9.10 -10.32
CA GLU A 297 1.99 -8.43 -9.03
C GLU A 297 3.04 -7.33 -8.94
N GLY A 298 2.61 -6.05 -8.87
CA GLY A 298 3.51 -4.91 -8.81
C GLY A 298 3.54 -4.24 -7.43
N MET A 299 4.66 -4.40 -6.71
CA MET A 299 4.94 -3.70 -5.46
C MET A 299 6.09 -2.70 -5.65
N ALA A 300 5.80 -1.39 -5.65
CA ALA A 300 6.81 -0.37 -5.91
C ALA A 300 7.87 -0.20 -4.80
N CYS A 301 7.61 -0.71 -3.60
CA CYS A 301 8.54 -0.74 -2.48
C CYS A 301 9.24 -2.09 -2.40
N ASP A 302 10.54 -2.09 -2.08
CA ASP A 302 11.33 -3.30 -1.90
C ASP A 302 10.84 -4.02 -0.63
N GLY A 303 10.49 -5.30 -0.74
CA GLY A 303 9.88 -6.10 0.34
C GLY A 303 8.37 -5.89 0.54
N GLY A 304 7.71 -5.15 -0.37
CA GLY A 304 6.29 -4.80 -0.27
C GLY A 304 6.04 -3.59 0.63
N CYS A 305 4.81 -3.45 1.14
CA CYS A 305 4.41 -2.29 1.94
C CYS A 305 5.19 -2.16 3.27
N VAL A 306 5.72 -3.27 3.81
CA VAL A 306 6.56 -3.26 5.02
C VAL A 306 7.82 -2.41 4.83
N GLY A 307 8.37 -2.38 3.59
CA GLY A 307 9.48 -1.50 3.21
C GLY A 307 9.03 -0.13 2.68
N GLY A 308 7.84 0.31 3.02
CA GLY A 308 7.28 1.59 2.56
C GLY A 308 8.07 2.80 3.04
N PRO A 309 7.98 3.94 2.33
CA PRO A 309 8.83 5.12 2.57
C PRO A 309 8.59 5.81 3.92
N SER A 310 7.50 5.50 4.61
CA SER A 310 7.17 6.02 5.94
C SER A 310 7.09 4.90 6.99
N SER A 311 7.76 3.76 6.76
CA SER A 311 7.93 2.72 7.78
C SER A 311 8.61 3.29 9.01
N PHE A 312 8.18 2.84 10.18
CA PHE A 312 8.65 3.37 11.45
C PHE A 312 9.91 2.67 11.94
N ASN A 313 10.00 1.37 11.71
CA ASN A 313 11.11 0.54 12.16
C ASN A 313 11.88 -0.04 10.95
N ASP A 314 13.04 -0.61 11.23
CA ASP A 314 13.82 -1.38 10.25
C ASP A 314 12.97 -2.49 9.63
N GLN A 315 13.14 -2.73 8.33
CA GLN A 315 12.33 -3.69 7.58
C GLN A 315 12.50 -5.12 8.09
N MET A 316 13.72 -5.52 8.48
CA MET A 316 13.98 -6.88 8.98
C MET A 316 13.36 -7.08 10.35
N ALA A 317 13.49 -6.10 11.24
CA ALA A 317 12.88 -6.12 12.56
C ALA A 317 11.35 -6.14 12.46
N SER A 318 10.78 -5.29 11.63
CA SER A 318 9.33 -5.23 11.37
C SER A 318 8.80 -6.55 10.82
N LYS A 319 9.51 -7.17 9.87
CA LYS A 319 9.14 -8.47 9.31
C LYS A 319 9.16 -9.56 10.38
N LYS A 320 10.23 -9.64 11.19
CA LYS A 320 10.35 -10.63 12.26
C LYS A 320 9.20 -10.50 13.28
N ASN A 321 8.94 -9.29 13.77
CA ASN A 321 7.87 -9.03 14.73
C ASN A 321 6.51 -9.39 14.12
N ARG A 322 6.30 -9.03 12.87
CA ARG A 322 5.06 -9.31 12.14
C ARG A 322 4.81 -10.80 11.91
N ASP A 323 5.85 -11.56 11.52
CA ASP A 323 5.74 -13.00 11.34
C ASP A 323 5.36 -13.68 12.67
N ALA A 324 5.88 -13.19 13.80
CA ALA A 324 5.51 -13.67 15.14
C ALA A 324 4.03 -13.37 15.48
N LEU A 325 3.52 -12.17 15.13
CA LEU A 325 2.10 -11.82 15.34
C LEU A 325 1.18 -12.62 14.43
N ILE A 326 1.52 -12.78 13.15
CA ILE A 326 0.71 -13.55 12.19
C ILE A 326 0.69 -15.04 12.55
N SER A 327 1.76 -15.59 13.12
CA SER A 327 1.79 -17.00 13.55
C SER A 327 0.80 -17.33 14.67
N GLN A 328 0.24 -16.31 15.34
CA GLN A 328 -0.80 -16.45 16.36
C GLN A 328 -2.22 -16.37 15.78
N ALA A 329 -2.34 -16.07 14.48
CA ALA A 329 -3.62 -16.02 13.79
C ALA A 329 -4.19 -17.42 13.58
N ASP A 330 -5.53 -17.54 13.54
CA ASP A 330 -6.19 -18.79 13.21
C ASP A 330 -6.08 -19.14 11.72
N ASP A 331 -6.48 -20.36 11.35
CA ASP A 331 -6.34 -20.94 10.01
C ASP A 331 -7.53 -20.63 9.09
N ARG A 332 -8.36 -19.62 9.41
CA ARG A 332 -9.51 -19.29 8.57
C ARG A 332 -9.07 -18.92 7.15
N GLY A 333 -9.77 -19.47 6.17
CA GLY A 333 -9.60 -19.14 4.76
C GLY A 333 -10.15 -17.75 4.43
N ILE A 334 -9.84 -17.26 3.23
CA ILE A 334 -10.30 -15.96 2.73
C ILE A 334 -11.81 -15.94 2.57
N LEU A 335 -12.38 -16.89 1.81
CA LEU A 335 -13.81 -16.93 1.53
C LEU A 335 -14.62 -17.28 2.78
N ASP A 336 -14.09 -18.13 3.66
CA ASP A 336 -14.72 -18.42 4.93
C ASP A 336 -14.81 -17.19 5.84
N ASN A 337 -13.73 -16.39 5.89
CA ASN A 337 -13.70 -15.13 6.61
C ASN A 337 -14.74 -14.13 6.06
N LEU A 338 -14.88 -14.06 4.74
CA LEU A 338 -15.79 -13.11 4.08
C LEU A 338 -17.27 -13.45 4.23
N LYS A 339 -17.65 -14.69 4.61
CA LYS A 339 -19.05 -15.05 4.93
C LYS A 339 -19.66 -14.21 6.05
N ASN A 340 -18.82 -13.62 6.90
CA ASN A 340 -19.25 -12.76 7.99
C ASN A 340 -19.60 -11.32 7.55
N TYR A 341 -19.41 -11.00 6.28
CA TYR A 341 -19.55 -9.65 5.73
C TYR A 341 -20.49 -9.65 4.52
N ASP A 342 -21.39 -8.67 4.45
CA ASP A 342 -22.30 -8.51 3.31
C ASP A 342 -21.61 -7.71 2.19
N MET A 343 -20.96 -8.43 1.28
CA MET A 343 -20.20 -7.88 0.18
C MET A 343 -21.07 -7.23 -0.91
N ASN A 344 -22.40 -7.45 -0.88
CA ASN A 344 -23.32 -6.87 -1.86
C ASN A 344 -23.68 -5.39 -1.59
N LYS A 345 -23.29 -4.87 -0.42
CA LYS A 345 -23.63 -3.49 -0.03
C LYS A 345 -22.78 -2.40 -0.68
N PHE A 346 -21.69 -2.77 -1.32
CA PHE A 346 -20.77 -1.82 -1.96
C PHE A 346 -20.03 -2.48 -3.13
N SER A 347 -19.64 -1.67 -4.11
CA SER A 347 -18.86 -2.15 -5.25
C SER A 347 -17.41 -2.41 -4.87
N MET A 348 -16.82 -3.48 -5.42
CA MET A 348 -15.39 -3.78 -5.30
C MET A 348 -14.60 -3.35 -6.55
N HIS A 349 -15.25 -2.76 -7.55
CA HIS A 349 -14.62 -2.32 -8.78
C HIS A 349 -14.41 -0.80 -8.81
N ARG A 350 -13.43 -0.37 -9.58
CA ARG A 350 -13.22 1.03 -9.96
C ARG A 350 -14.27 1.37 -11.02
N ASP A 351 -14.90 2.49 -10.87
CA ASP A 351 -15.91 2.98 -11.82
C ASP A 351 -15.22 3.67 -13.00
#